data_5054fad12dc2cc6ad4088511b1e0f585
#
_entry.id   5054fad12dc2cc6ad4088511b1e0f585
#
_cell.length_a   1.000
_cell.length_b   1.000
_cell.length_c   1.000
_cell.angle_alpha   90.00
_cell.angle_beta   90.00
_cell.angle_gamma   90.00
#
_symmetry.space_group_name_H-M   'P 1'
#
loop_
_entity.id
_entity.type
_entity.pdbx_description
1 polymer ?
#
loop_
_entity_poly.entity_id
_entity_poly.type
_entity_poly.pdbx_seq_one_letter_code
_entity_poly.pdbx_strand_id
1 'polypeptide(L)'
;MIVYHKDFFVNRLVKEWLSHEKLIIACDLDDTIIPYNPELTDSCTETVQLIKDCQTEGITFIINTARQGSKLSSSVEQVEALGIKVHAINKMPSNWALPIGIAGKVYANIFLDDRGGLECTKHQLRKAFEIVKQFREQQLLQSL
;
A
#
# COMPACT_ATOMS: atom_id res chain seq x y z
N MET A 1 -2.72 5.33 -33.58
CA MET A 1 -3.06 6.17 -32.42
C MET A 1 -2.77 5.42 -31.15
N ILE A 2 -1.88 5.94 -30.32
CA ILE A 2 -1.57 5.32 -29.03
C ILE A 2 -2.61 5.87 -28.03
N VAL A 3 -3.49 5.01 -27.57
CA VAL A 3 -4.45 5.37 -26.53
C VAL A 3 -3.81 5.05 -25.18
N TYR A 4 -3.40 6.07 -24.47
CA TYR A 4 -2.92 5.90 -23.10
C TYR A 4 -4.14 5.77 -22.19
N HIS A 5 -4.42 4.57 -21.75
CA HIS A 5 -5.43 4.33 -20.73
C HIS A 5 -4.86 4.71 -19.36
N LYS A 6 -4.80 6.01 -19.08
CA LYS A 6 -4.28 6.53 -17.80
C LYS A 6 -4.97 5.88 -16.60
N ASP A 7 -6.20 5.48 -16.77
CA ASP A 7 -6.99 4.91 -15.69
C ASP A 7 -6.96 3.38 -15.64
N PHE A 8 -6.22 2.72 -16.53
CA PHE A 8 -6.16 1.27 -16.55
C PHE A 8 -5.72 0.70 -15.19
N PHE A 9 -4.64 1.21 -14.63
CA PHE A 9 -4.10 0.72 -13.36
C PHE A 9 -4.97 1.10 -12.17
N VAL A 10 -5.60 2.27 -12.21
CA VAL A 10 -6.59 2.68 -11.20
C VAL A 10 -7.77 1.72 -11.21
N ASN A 11 -8.32 1.45 -12.38
CA ASN A 11 -9.46 0.55 -12.53
C ASN A 11 -9.12 -0.88 -12.09
N ARG A 12 -7.90 -1.36 -12.38
CA ARG A 12 -7.41 -2.64 -11.89
C ARG A 12 -7.38 -2.70 -10.37
N LEU A 13 -6.83 -1.67 -9.73
CA LEU A 13 -6.76 -1.60 -8.27
C LEU A 13 -8.15 -1.59 -7.65
N VAL A 14 -9.07 -0.80 -8.17
CA VAL A 14 -10.46 -0.72 -7.68
C VAL A 14 -11.12 -2.09 -7.79
N LYS A 15 -11.00 -2.75 -8.93
CA LYS A 15 -11.58 -4.08 -9.16
C LYS A 15 -11.03 -5.11 -8.19
N GLU A 16 -9.72 -5.16 -8.02
CA GLU A 16 -9.06 -6.10 -7.10
C GLU A 16 -9.48 -5.80 -5.64
N TRP A 17 -9.51 -4.53 -5.26
CA TRP A 17 -9.88 -4.13 -3.91
C TRP A 17 -11.30 -4.54 -3.56
N LEU A 18 -12.25 -4.26 -4.44
CA LEU A 18 -13.65 -4.61 -4.23
C LEU A 18 -13.89 -6.12 -4.29
N SER A 19 -13.15 -6.85 -5.14
CA SER A 19 -13.29 -8.30 -5.28
C SER A 19 -12.79 -9.08 -4.08
N HIS A 20 -11.75 -8.58 -3.41
CA HIS A 20 -11.08 -9.27 -2.29
C HIS A 20 -11.32 -8.62 -0.94
N GLU A 21 -12.13 -7.58 -0.88
CA GLU A 21 -12.41 -6.77 0.31
C GLU A 21 -11.19 -6.03 0.87
N LYS A 22 -9.98 -6.52 0.60
CA LYS A 22 -8.72 -5.93 1.06
C LYS A 22 -7.73 -5.82 -0.08
N LEU A 23 -7.03 -4.70 -0.12
CA LEU A 23 -5.92 -4.49 -1.04
C LEU A 23 -4.61 -4.83 -0.33
N ILE A 24 -3.70 -5.49 -1.03
CA ILE A 24 -2.36 -5.78 -0.50
C ILE A 24 -1.40 -4.70 -0.98
N ILE A 25 -0.81 -3.98 -0.04
CA ILE A 25 0.20 -2.95 -0.30
C ILE A 25 1.54 -3.45 0.24
N ALA A 26 2.54 -3.56 -0.63
CA ALA A 26 3.92 -3.79 -0.21
C ALA A 26 4.67 -2.46 -0.30
N CYS A 27 5.35 -2.08 0.77
CA CYS A 27 5.93 -0.75 0.91
C CYS A 27 7.36 -0.82 1.40
N ASP A 28 8.25 -0.13 0.69
CA ASP A 28 9.61 0.13 1.13
C ASP A 28 9.62 1.11 2.32
N LEU A 29 10.70 1.13 3.08
CA LEU A 29 10.84 2.02 4.24
C LEU A 29 11.58 3.30 3.90
N ASP A 30 12.85 3.18 3.51
CA ASP A 30 13.72 4.34 3.34
C ASP A 30 13.27 5.21 2.18
N ASP A 31 13.08 6.50 2.44
CA ASP A 31 12.65 7.50 1.47
C ASP A 31 11.28 7.24 0.83
N THR A 32 10.56 6.27 1.36
CA THR A 32 9.17 6.00 0.97
C THR A 32 8.23 6.41 2.10
N ILE A 33 8.43 5.90 3.32
CA ILE A 33 7.66 6.28 4.51
C ILE A 33 8.54 6.81 5.65
N ILE A 34 9.83 6.49 5.67
CA ILE A 34 10.81 7.01 6.63
C ILE A 34 11.82 7.83 5.85
N PRO A 35 11.91 9.16 6.08
CA PRO A 35 12.83 9.98 5.30
C PRO A 35 14.28 9.75 5.77
N TYR A 36 15.07 9.13 4.92
CA TYR A 36 16.52 9.07 5.04
C TYR A 36 17.14 10.37 4.50
N ASN A 37 16.64 10.83 3.36
CA ASN A 37 16.96 12.13 2.80
C ASN A 37 15.96 13.17 3.35
N PRO A 38 16.43 14.20 4.08
CA PRO A 38 15.53 15.21 4.66
C PRO A 38 14.65 15.94 3.64
N GLU A 39 15.08 16.02 2.38
CA GLU A 39 14.30 16.65 1.31
C GLU A 39 13.02 15.87 1.00
N LEU A 40 12.95 14.59 1.38
CA LEU A 40 11.79 13.73 1.15
C LEU A 40 10.84 13.64 2.34
N THR A 41 11.04 14.48 3.37
CA THR A 41 10.19 14.46 4.57
C THR A 41 8.71 14.66 4.22
N ASP A 42 8.38 15.64 3.38
CA ASP A 42 6.99 15.91 3.00
C ASP A 42 6.40 14.77 2.17
N SER A 43 7.19 14.21 1.25
CA SER A 43 6.76 13.06 0.45
C SER A 43 6.46 11.85 1.33
N CYS A 44 7.33 11.56 2.30
CA CYS A 44 7.12 10.46 3.24
C CYS A 44 5.87 10.68 4.11
N THR A 45 5.66 11.90 4.60
CA THR A 45 4.46 12.25 5.37
C THR A 45 3.20 12.02 4.55
N GLU A 46 3.20 12.44 3.30
CA GLU A 46 2.09 12.22 2.37
C GLU A 46 1.82 10.74 2.16
N THR A 47 2.89 9.94 1.97
CA THR A 47 2.77 8.49 1.79
C THR A 47 2.16 7.83 3.04
N VAL A 48 2.63 8.20 4.22
CA VAL A 48 2.08 7.69 5.50
C VAL A 48 0.58 8.00 5.60
N GLN A 49 0.19 9.25 5.30
CA GLN A 49 -1.22 9.63 5.36
C GLN A 49 -2.07 8.84 4.36
N LEU A 50 -1.57 8.63 3.15
CA LEU A 50 -2.25 7.83 2.15
C LEU A 50 -2.47 6.38 2.62
N ILE A 51 -1.46 5.76 3.20
CA ILE A 51 -1.57 4.40 3.75
C ILE A 51 -2.60 4.35 4.87
N LYS A 52 -2.57 5.32 5.78
CA LYS A 52 -3.55 5.40 6.89
C LYS A 52 -4.97 5.56 6.38
N ASP A 53 -5.17 6.38 5.37
CA ASP A 53 -6.48 6.55 4.73
C ASP A 53 -6.93 5.23 4.11
N CYS A 54 -6.05 4.54 3.38
CA CYS A 54 -6.35 3.25 2.77
C CYS A 54 -6.70 2.18 3.82
N GLN A 55 -6.10 2.23 5.01
CA GLN A 55 -6.42 1.30 6.09
C GLN A 55 -7.89 1.39 6.51
N THR A 56 -8.53 2.53 6.36
CA THR A 56 -9.96 2.69 6.68
C THR A 56 -10.86 1.87 5.77
N GLU A 57 -10.37 1.52 4.58
CA GLU A 57 -11.11 0.73 3.59
C GLU A 57 -10.59 -0.70 3.45
N GLY A 58 -9.77 -1.15 4.40
CA GLY A 58 -9.26 -2.53 4.44
C GLY A 58 -8.07 -2.74 3.52
N ILE A 59 -6.90 -2.83 4.12
CA ILE A 59 -5.68 -3.23 3.42
C ILE A 59 -4.89 -4.22 4.25
N THR A 60 -4.08 -5.00 3.56
CA THR A 60 -3.00 -5.77 4.15
C THR A 60 -1.70 -5.04 3.83
N PHE A 61 -0.96 -4.66 4.85
CA PHE A 61 0.26 -3.85 4.70
C PHE A 61 1.49 -4.70 4.97
N ILE A 62 2.36 -4.79 3.97
CA ILE A 62 3.60 -5.56 4.03
C ILE A 62 4.77 -4.60 3.89
N ILE A 63 5.70 -4.63 4.83
CA ILE A 63 6.97 -3.92 4.71
C ILE A 63 7.91 -4.75 3.84
N ASN A 64 8.49 -4.10 2.85
CA ASN A 64 9.44 -4.70 1.91
C ASN A 64 10.75 -3.91 2.00
N THR A 65 11.74 -4.43 2.73
CA THR A 65 12.94 -3.68 3.09
C THR A 65 14.19 -4.54 3.09
N ALA A 66 15.34 -3.90 2.84
CA ALA A 66 16.65 -4.52 3.02
C ALA A 66 17.19 -4.40 4.46
N ARG A 67 16.52 -3.61 5.32
CA ARG A 67 16.96 -3.48 6.72
C ARG A 67 16.84 -4.81 7.46
N GLN A 68 17.73 -5.04 8.42
CA GLN A 68 17.78 -6.26 9.20
C GLN A 68 18.07 -5.95 10.68
N GLY A 69 17.83 -6.95 11.54
CA GLY A 69 18.20 -6.90 12.95
C GLY A 69 17.50 -5.79 13.72
N SER A 70 18.26 -5.11 14.59
CA SER A 70 17.73 -4.06 15.46
C SER A 70 17.24 -2.84 14.69
N LYS A 71 17.86 -2.54 13.54
CA LYS A 71 17.40 -1.45 12.66
C LYS A 71 16.02 -1.74 12.10
N LEU A 72 15.75 -2.99 11.74
CA LEU A 72 14.45 -3.41 11.26
C LEU A 72 13.40 -3.31 12.36
N SER A 73 13.68 -3.86 13.55
CA SER A 73 12.75 -3.81 14.68
C SER A 73 12.39 -2.38 15.08
N SER A 74 13.40 -1.52 15.16
CA SER A 74 13.21 -0.09 15.45
C SER A 74 12.36 0.62 14.40
N SER A 75 12.59 0.28 13.12
CA SER A 75 11.81 0.86 12.01
C SER A 75 10.36 0.43 12.04
N VAL A 76 10.10 -0.85 12.34
CA VAL A 76 8.73 -1.37 12.46
C VAL A 76 7.98 -0.66 13.59
N GLU A 77 8.63 -0.49 14.74
CA GLU A 77 8.06 0.26 15.87
C GLU A 77 7.75 1.70 15.46
N GLN A 78 8.63 2.34 14.72
CA GLN A 78 8.42 3.70 14.22
C GLN A 78 7.21 3.77 13.28
N VAL A 79 7.07 2.83 12.38
CA VAL A 79 5.93 2.76 11.44
C VAL A 79 4.63 2.55 12.21
N GLU A 80 4.62 1.64 13.17
CA GLU A 80 3.43 1.39 14.00
C GLU A 80 3.07 2.61 14.84
N ALA A 81 4.07 3.34 15.36
CA ALA A 81 3.86 4.59 16.10
C ALA A 81 3.21 5.68 15.23
N LEU A 82 3.40 5.63 13.92
CA LEU A 82 2.72 6.54 12.98
C LEU A 82 1.25 6.19 12.77
N GLY A 83 0.78 5.07 13.30
CA GLY A 83 -0.60 4.63 13.18
C GLY A 83 -0.86 3.63 12.05
N ILE A 84 0.19 3.07 11.46
CA ILE A 84 0.09 2.07 10.41
C ILE A 84 0.18 0.67 11.02
N LYS A 85 -0.81 -0.18 10.76
CA LYS A 85 -0.75 -1.58 11.17
C LYS A 85 0.11 -2.36 10.17
N VAL A 86 1.13 -3.07 10.66
CA VAL A 86 2.02 -3.90 9.86
C VAL A 86 1.58 -5.37 9.96
N HIS A 87 1.28 -5.99 8.82
CA HIS A 87 0.79 -7.38 8.78
C HIS A 87 1.90 -8.40 8.54
N ALA A 88 2.95 -8.01 7.82
CA ALA A 88 4.08 -8.87 7.53
C ALA A 88 5.30 -8.05 7.11
N ILE A 89 6.48 -8.68 7.14
CA ILE A 89 7.76 -8.06 6.77
C ILE A 89 8.47 -9.01 5.82
N ASN A 90 8.71 -8.56 4.59
CA ASN A 90 9.42 -9.29 3.54
C ASN A 90 8.84 -10.68 3.21
N LYS A 91 7.59 -10.91 3.56
CA LYS A 91 6.89 -12.17 3.31
C LYS A 91 5.39 -11.94 3.33
N MET A 92 4.63 -12.93 2.83
CA MET A 92 3.18 -12.91 2.95
C MET A 92 2.77 -13.17 4.41
N PRO A 93 1.62 -12.63 4.84
CA PRO A 93 1.08 -12.98 6.16
C PRO A 93 0.88 -14.48 6.31
N SER A 94 1.04 -15.00 7.54
CA SER A 94 0.94 -16.43 7.82
C SER A 94 -0.43 -17.05 7.51
N ASN A 95 -1.47 -16.23 7.46
CA ASN A 95 -2.84 -16.65 7.15
C ASN A 95 -3.17 -16.55 5.65
N TRP A 96 -2.18 -16.29 4.81
CA TRP A 96 -2.38 -16.19 3.37
C TRP A 96 -2.65 -17.58 2.78
N ALA A 97 -3.83 -17.76 2.20
CA ALA A 97 -4.31 -19.06 1.77
C ALA A 97 -3.84 -19.49 0.37
N LEU A 98 -3.30 -18.58 -0.42
CA LEU A 98 -2.84 -18.92 -1.77
C LEU A 98 -1.43 -19.49 -1.73
N PRO A 99 -1.18 -20.63 -2.38
CA PRO A 99 0.17 -21.19 -2.47
C PRO A 99 0.98 -20.35 -3.47
N ILE A 100 1.42 -19.19 -3.05
CA ILE A 100 2.39 -18.43 -3.84
C ILE A 100 3.74 -19.04 -3.55
N GLY A 101 4.02 -20.15 -4.23
CA GLY A 101 5.23 -20.91 -4.07
C GLY A 101 6.44 -20.28 -4.75
N ILE A 102 6.55 -18.97 -4.73
CA ILE A 102 7.66 -18.30 -5.38
C ILE A 102 8.62 -17.84 -4.30
N ALA A 103 9.74 -18.54 -4.21
CA ALA A 103 10.80 -18.21 -3.29
C ALA A 103 11.19 -16.73 -3.40
N GLY A 104 11.02 -15.99 -2.31
CA GLY A 104 11.51 -14.63 -2.16
C GLY A 104 10.69 -13.50 -2.75
N LYS A 105 9.62 -13.78 -3.49
CA LYS A 105 8.77 -12.70 -4.03
C LYS A 105 7.51 -12.50 -3.21
N VAL A 106 7.32 -11.27 -2.73
CA VAL A 106 6.08 -10.85 -2.08
C VAL A 106 5.05 -10.55 -3.17
N TYR A 107 3.84 -11.10 -3.04
CA TYR A 107 2.71 -10.72 -3.86
C TYR A 107 2.06 -9.47 -3.28
N ALA A 108 1.75 -8.51 -4.13
CA ALA A 108 1.01 -7.33 -3.74
C ALA A 108 0.20 -6.79 -4.92
N ASN A 109 -0.90 -6.13 -4.62
CA ASN A 109 -1.70 -5.44 -5.63
C ASN A 109 -0.99 -4.16 -6.08
N ILE A 110 -0.21 -3.56 -5.19
CA ILE A 110 0.54 -2.34 -5.47
C ILE A 110 1.83 -2.30 -4.63
N PHE A 111 2.89 -1.76 -5.23
CA PHE A 111 4.19 -1.59 -4.60
C PHE A 111 4.50 -0.10 -4.46
N LEU A 112 4.75 0.35 -3.23
CA LEU A 112 5.20 1.71 -2.95
C LEU A 112 6.70 1.67 -2.68
N ASP A 113 7.47 2.26 -3.58
CA ASP A 113 8.93 2.26 -3.53
C ASP A 113 9.45 3.54 -4.18
N ASP A 114 10.35 4.26 -3.47
CA ASP A 114 10.92 5.52 -3.96
C ASP A 114 11.68 5.35 -5.28
N ARG A 115 12.15 4.14 -5.55
CA ARG A 115 12.86 3.79 -6.81
C ARG A 115 11.93 3.20 -7.87
N GLY A 116 10.66 3.03 -7.57
CA GLY A 116 9.68 2.40 -8.44
C GLY A 116 8.55 3.32 -8.89
N GLY A 117 8.84 4.59 -9.18
CA GLY A 117 7.80 5.52 -9.66
C GLY A 117 6.80 5.92 -8.59
N LEU A 118 7.27 6.15 -7.38
CA LEU A 118 6.44 6.39 -6.19
C LEU A 118 5.35 7.46 -6.40
N GLU A 119 5.67 8.59 -7.03
CA GLU A 119 4.70 9.67 -7.20
C GLU A 119 3.50 9.24 -8.06
N CYS A 120 3.77 8.55 -9.17
CA CYS A 120 2.69 8.00 -10.01
C CYS A 120 1.88 6.96 -9.26
N THR A 121 2.54 6.08 -8.53
CA THR A 121 1.88 5.00 -7.78
C THR A 121 1.01 5.55 -6.66
N LYS A 122 1.49 6.56 -5.92
CA LYS A 122 0.70 7.25 -4.89
C LYS A 122 -0.56 7.88 -5.50
N HIS A 123 -0.41 8.52 -6.64
CA HIS A 123 -1.54 9.15 -7.33
C HIS A 123 -2.61 8.11 -7.73
N GLN A 124 -2.18 6.98 -8.27
CA GLN A 124 -3.07 5.88 -8.64
C GLN A 124 -3.77 5.29 -7.41
N LEU A 125 -3.03 5.07 -6.34
CA LEU A 125 -3.59 4.53 -5.10
C LEU A 125 -4.60 5.49 -4.48
N ARG A 126 -4.30 6.80 -4.46
CA ARG A 126 -5.23 7.81 -3.94
C ARG A 126 -6.54 7.80 -4.72
N LYS A 127 -6.47 7.77 -6.04
CA LYS A 127 -7.67 7.70 -6.89
C LYS A 127 -8.48 6.44 -6.63
N ALA A 128 -7.80 5.29 -6.55
CA ALA A 128 -8.47 4.01 -6.28
C ALA A 128 -9.17 4.03 -4.92
N PHE A 129 -8.50 4.55 -3.89
CA PHE A 129 -9.07 4.69 -2.55
C PHE A 129 -10.36 5.53 -2.58
N GLU A 130 -10.34 6.68 -3.23
CA GLU A 130 -11.50 7.57 -3.30
C GLU A 130 -12.67 6.90 -4.00
N ILE A 131 -12.43 6.17 -5.07
CA ILE A 131 -13.47 5.43 -5.80
C ILE A 131 -14.04 4.31 -4.94
N VAL A 132 -13.20 3.52 -4.29
CA VAL A 132 -13.65 2.41 -3.41
C VAL A 132 -14.48 2.95 -2.25
N LYS A 133 -14.00 4.00 -1.60
CA LYS A 133 -14.70 4.63 -0.48
C LYS A 133 -16.08 5.12 -0.92
N GLN A 134 -16.14 5.86 -2.01
CA GLN A 134 -17.40 6.40 -2.52
C GLN A 134 -18.38 5.29 -2.91
N PHE A 135 -17.90 4.26 -3.58
CA PHE A 135 -18.71 3.11 -3.97
C PHE A 135 -19.32 2.41 -2.76
N ARG A 136 -18.53 2.18 -1.72
CA ARG A 136 -19.00 1.52 -0.47
C ARG A 136 -19.98 2.39 0.30
N GLU A 137 -19.77 3.70 0.34
CA GLU A 137 -20.70 4.65 0.95
C GLU A 137 -22.06 4.62 0.24
N GLN A 138 -22.07 4.58 -1.10
CA GLN A 138 -23.29 4.49 -1.89
C GLN A 138 -24.01 3.16 -1.67
N GLN A 139 -23.29 2.06 -1.57
CA GLN A 139 -23.89 0.76 -1.24
C GLN A 139 -24.56 0.77 0.13
N LEU A 140 -23.91 1.37 1.11
CA LEU A 140 -24.45 1.48 2.47
C LEU A 140 -25.75 2.28 2.48
N LEU A 141 -25.81 3.40 1.75
CA LEU A 141 -27.02 4.22 1.63
C LEU A 141 -28.16 3.47 0.96
N GLN A 142 -27.87 2.63 -0.05
CA GLN A 142 -28.87 1.84 -0.76
C GLN A 142 -29.43 0.70 0.10
N SER A 143 -28.69 0.25 1.10
CA SER A 143 -29.12 -0.82 2.01
C SER A 143 -30.03 -0.33 3.16
N LEU A 144 -30.17 0.98 3.29
CA LEU A 144 -31.08 1.60 4.24
C LEU A 144 -32.47 1.73 3.63
#